data_3e87ba4553ade8f747be5bd990c32cfe
#
_entry.id   3e87ba4553ade8f747be5bd990c32cfe
#
_cell.length_a   1.000
_cell.length_b   1.000
_cell.length_c   1.000
_cell.angle_alpha   90.00
_cell.angle_beta   90.00
_cell.angle_gamma   90.00
#
_symmetry.space_group_name_H-M   'P 1'
#
loop_
_entity.id
_entity.type
_entity.pdbx_description
1 polymer ?
#
loop_
_entity_poly.entity_id
_entity_poly.type
_entity_poly.pdbx_seq_one_letter_code
_entity_poly.pdbx_strand_id
1 'polypeptide(L)'
;MKTFPLLRSLLPVVACMALCMVACRKSAPQTEEKPLLLTSIEPLRFFVEQIAGDTYTVKSIVPDGYNPEDYKPTPDQLMELGHCEAFFKIGDLGFETTWLKDAASHYADLPIVDTSDSLRYRGMKTSLFDPHTWTSPRYMEIICQSICATLCRMDTTHADTYRANLQRCQESISRTDREIRSILEKVPSRSFITVHPSLTYFADTYGLVQYAIEKEGKEPTPADLSHLIRQSRQEGVKVILVQKQFSKVQAQMIARETGACIVTVNPLGADWHREMIGIAKALRDGK
;
A
#
# COMPACT_ATOMS: atom_id res chain seq x y z
N MET A 1 -39.56 -46.43 64.76
CA MET A 1 -39.11 -45.80 63.47
C MET A 1 -38.64 -44.39 63.80
N LYS A 2 -37.27 -44.15 63.84
CA LYS A 2 -36.70 -42.84 64.19
C LYS A 2 -36.38 -42.17 62.85
N THR A 3 -37.07 -41.10 62.50
CA THR A 3 -36.81 -40.28 61.30
C THR A 3 -35.65 -39.32 61.58
N PHE A 4 -34.69 -39.32 60.76
CA PHE A 4 -33.45 -38.47 60.80
C PHE A 4 -33.82 -37.02 60.43
N PRO A 5 -33.55 -36.03 61.30
CA PRO A 5 -33.81 -34.61 60.99
C PRO A 5 -32.67 -33.89 60.24
N LEU A 6 -31.60 -34.59 59.84
CA LEU A 6 -30.38 -33.99 59.26
C LEU A 6 -30.49 -33.67 57.79
N LEU A 7 -31.52 -34.14 57.08
CA LEU A 7 -31.61 -33.94 55.62
C LEU A 7 -32.33 -32.64 55.21
N ARG A 8 -33.01 -31.95 56.16
CA ARG A 8 -33.79 -30.73 55.87
C ARG A 8 -32.99 -29.44 56.00
N SER A 9 -31.82 -29.47 56.67
CA SER A 9 -30.97 -28.26 56.85
C SER A 9 -29.87 -28.11 55.76
N LEU A 10 -29.63 -29.11 54.92
CA LEU A 10 -28.63 -29.03 53.83
C LEU A 10 -29.16 -28.46 52.50
N LEU A 11 -30.49 -28.48 52.30
CA LEU A 11 -31.10 -27.97 51.07
C LEU A 11 -30.86 -26.46 50.82
N PRO A 12 -30.98 -25.54 51.83
CA PRO A 12 -30.78 -24.11 51.58
C PRO A 12 -29.33 -23.74 51.38
N VAL A 13 -28.36 -24.50 51.95
CA VAL A 13 -26.92 -24.21 51.75
C VAL A 13 -26.43 -24.59 50.36
N VAL A 14 -26.93 -25.70 49.82
CA VAL A 14 -26.61 -26.13 48.45
C VAL A 14 -27.23 -25.18 47.40
N ALA A 15 -28.46 -24.69 47.66
CA ALA A 15 -29.10 -23.69 46.76
C ALA A 15 -28.39 -22.34 46.77
N CYS A 16 -27.86 -21.85 47.89
CA CYS A 16 -27.07 -20.63 47.95
C CYS A 16 -25.70 -20.79 47.27
N MET A 17 -25.03 -21.94 47.38
CA MET A 17 -23.77 -22.19 46.65
C MET A 17 -23.97 -22.29 45.15
N ALA A 18 -25.07 -22.85 44.66
CA ALA A 18 -25.39 -22.89 43.23
C ALA A 18 -25.71 -21.49 42.66
N LEU A 19 -26.33 -20.60 43.41
CA LEU A 19 -26.61 -19.22 43.01
C LEU A 19 -25.33 -18.36 42.95
N CYS A 20 -24.35 -18.60 43.82
CA CYS A 20 -23.06 -17.88 43.80
C CYS A 20 -22.14 -18.26 42.60
N MET A 21 -22.31 -19.45 42.02
CA MET A 21 -21.50 -19.87 40.86
C MET A 21 -22.03 -19.30 39.54
N VAL A 22 -23.25 -18.81 39.47
CA VAL A 22 -23.80 -18.17 38.25
C VAL A 22 -23.45 -16.69 38.20
N ALA A 23 -23.09 -16.03 39.31
CA ALA A 23 -22.84 -14.59 39.37
C ALA A 23 -21.41 -14.18 38.97
N CYS A 24 -20.49 -15.12 38.71
CA CYS A 24 -19.07 -14.83 38.37
C CYS A 24 -18.64 -15.23 36.94
N ARG A 25 -19.60 -15.34 36.00
CA ARG A 25 -19.21 -15.19 34.58
C ARG A 25 -19.05 -13.69 34.28
N LYS A 26 -17.93 -13.12 34.68
CA LYS A 26 -17.40 -11.94 33.97
C LYS A 26 -17.32 -12.35 32.53
N SER A 27 -18.24 -11.86 31.67
CA SER A 27 -18.05 -11.85 30.26
C SER A 27 -16.67 -11.22 30.03
N ALA A 28 -15.75 -11.95 29.43
CA ALA A 28 -14.54 -11.33 28.90
C ALA A 28 -15.01 -10.14 28.06
N PRO A 29 -14.36 -8.97 28.13
CA PRO A 29 -14.72 -7.87 27.27
C PRO A 29 -14.67 -8.44 25.84
N GLN A 30 -15.83 -8.51 25.19
CA GLN A 30 -15.86 -8.66 23.73
C GLN A 30 -15.15 -7.39 23.25
N THR A 31 -13.90 -7.54 22.81
CA THR A 31 -13.29 -6.53 21.97
C THR A 31 -14.17 -6.48 20.73
N GLU A 32 -15.02 -5.45 20.62
CA GLU A 32 -15.75 -5.19 19.39
C GLU A 32 -14.69 -5.16 18.27
N GLU A 33 -14.81 -6.09 17.32
CA GLU A 33 -13.92 -6.10 16.17
C GLU A 33 -14.16 -4.79 15.43
N LYS A 34 -13.08 -4.02 15.24
CA LYS A 34 -13.15 -2.77 14.49
C LYS A 34 -13.62 -3.06 13.07
N PRO A 35 -14.46 -2.21 12.47
CA PRO A 35 -14.87 -2.36 11.09
C PRO A 35 -13.64 -2.39 10.16
N LEU A 36 -13.73 -3.17 9.08
CA LEU A 36 -12.63 -3.44 8.17
C LEU A 36 -12.65 -2.47 6.99
N LEU A 37 -11.50 -1.89 6.68
CA LEU A 37 -11.22 -1.23 5.40
C LEU A 37 -10.19 -2.07 4.63
N LEU A 38 -10.39 -2.19 3.32
CA LEU A 38 -9.45 -2.84 2.43
C LEU A 38 -8.79 -1.82 1.50
N THR A 39 -7.54 -2.12 1.14
CA THR A 39 -6.78 -1.32 0.17
C THR A 39 -6.13 -2.23 -0.87
N SER A 40 -5.78 -1.68 -2.02
CA SER A 40 -5.13 -2.44 -3.07
C SER A 40 -3.70 -2.83 -2.74
N ILE A 41 -2.90 -1.91 -2.21
CA ILE A 41 -1.46 -2.08 -1.99
C ILE A 41 -1.01 -1.52 -0.63
N GLU A 42 0.13 -1.98 -0.15
CA GLU A 42 0.70 -1.59 1.14
C GLU A 42 0.96 -0.07 1.30
N PRO A 43 1.48 0.68 0.32
CA PRO A 43 1.60 2.13 0.43
C PRO A 43 0.27 2.84 0.68
N LEU A 44 -0.82 2.35 0.08
CA LEU A 44 -2.14 2.90 0.29
C LEU A 44 -2.67 2.52 1.69
N ARG A 45 -2.48 1.25 2.12
CA ARG A 45 -2.80 0.80 3.47
C ARG A 45 -2.15 1.69 4.52
N PHE A 46 -0.86 1.98 4.35
CA PHE A 46 -0.12 2.85 5.28
C PHE A 46 -0.82 4.18 5.53
N PHE A 47 -1.26 4.88 4.49
CA PHE A 47 -1.90 6.18 4.64
C PHE A 47 -3.37 6.09 5.07
N VAL A 48 -4.12 5.06 4.63
CA VAL A 48 -5.48 4.82 5.12
C VAL A 48 -5.45 4.57 6.63
N GLU A 49 -4.52 3.75 7.12
CA GLU A 49 -4.33 3.44 8.54
C GLU A 49 -3.94 4.70 9.34
N GLN A 50 -3.01 5.51 8.82
CA GLN A 50 -2.59 6.77 9.45
C GLN A 50 -3.76 7.77 9.59
N ILE A 51 -4.63 7.86 8.58
CA ILE A 51 -5.76 8.80 8.58
C ILE A 51 -6.92 8.25 9.41
N ALA A 52 -7.25 6.97 9.28
CA ALA A 52 -8.32 6.31 10.03
C ALA A 52 -8.00 6.21 11.54
N GLY A 53 -6.72 6.10 11.88
CA GLY A 53 -6.29 5.90 13.27
C GLY A 53 -6.83 4.59 13.84
N ASP A 54 -7.33 4.65 15.07
CA ASP A 54 -7.83 3.47 15.79
C ASP A 54 -9.28 3.08 15.46
N THR A 55 -9.95 3.81 14.55
CA THR A 55 -11.38 3.61 14.25
C THR A 55 -11.63 2.35 13.43
N TYR A 56 -10.72 2.00 12.53
CA TYR A 56 -10.83 0.88 11.61
C TYR A 56 -9.65 -0.08 11.70
N THR A 57 -9.88 -1.34 11.32
CA THR A 57 -8.82 -2.26 10.92
C THR A 57 -8.57 -2.07 9.43
N VAL A 58 -7.30 -1.94 9.00
CA VAL A 58 -6.96 -1.71 7.58
C VAL A 58 -6.07 -2.85 7.09
N LYS A 59 -6.43 -3.47 5.96
CA LYS A 59 -5.64 -4.53 5.33
C LYS A 59 -5.39 -4.22 3.85
N SER A 60 -4.28 -4.70 3.33
CA SER A 60 -3.95 -4.67 1.90
C SER A 60 -4.30 -6.00 1.24
N ILE A 61 -4.89 -5.96 0.04
CA ILE A 61 -5.12 -7.17 -0.75
C ILE A 61 -3.82 -7.71 -1.32
N VAL A 62 -2.97 -6.84 -1.90
CA VAL A 62 -1.66 -7.28 -2.41
C VAL A 62 -0.64 -7.19 -1.28
N PRO A 63 -0.09 -8.33 -0.80
CA PRO A 63 0.91 -8.33 0.26
C PRO A 63 2.25 -7.78 -0.22
N ASP A 64 3.10 -7.36 0.73
CA ASP A 64 4.48 -6.95 0.43
C ASP A 64 5.26 -8.05 -0.34
N GLY A 65 5.91 -7.63 -1.40
CA GLY A 65 6.74 -8.51 -2.23
C GLY A 65 6.00 -9.20 -3.39
N TYR A 66 4.70 -8.99 -3.54
CA TYR A 66 3.93 -9.44 -4.70
C TYR A 66 3.77 -8.35 -5.74
N ASN A 67 3.64 -8.76 -7.01
CA ASN A 67 3.41 -7.83 -8.11
C ASN A 67 1.91 -7.55 -8.27
N PRO A 68 1.44 -6.30 -8.13
CA PRO A 68 0.01 -5.98 -8.27
C PRO A 68 -0.51 -6.09 -9.71
N GLU A 69 0.38 -6.17 -10.71
CA GLU A 69 -0.08 -6.25 -12.10
C GLU A 69 -0.69 -7.60 -12.45
N ASP A 70 -0.28 -8.67 -11.78
CA ASP A 70 -0.72 -10.05 -12.03
C ASP A 70 -1.19 -10.79 -10.78
N TYR A 71 -1.38 -10.07 -9.66
CA TYR A 71 -1.81 -10.67 -8.40
C TYR A 71 -3.20 -11.28 -8.50
N LYS A 72 -3.35 -12.46 -7.92
CA LYS A 72 -4.62 -13.19 -7.82
C LYS A 72 -4.99 -13.35 -6.36
N PRO A 73 -5.98 -12.58 -5.87
CA PRO A 73 -6.44 -12.69 -4.49
C PRO A 73 -6.95 -14.08 -4.14
N THR A 74 -6.79 -14.44 -2.86
CA THR A 74 -7.24 -15.72 -2.31
C THR A 74 -8.76 -15.72 -2.06
N PRO A 75 -9.40 -16.89 -1.88
CA PRO A 75 -10.81 -16.97 -1.47
C PRO A 75 -11.09 -16.24 -0.16
N ASP A 76 -10.17 -16.26 0.80
CA ASP A 76 -10.33 -15.55 2.07
C ASP A 76 -10.36 -14.03 1.87
N GLN A 77 -9.51 -13.49 0.98
CA GLN A 77 -9.53 -12.09 0.61
C GLN A 77 -10.81 -11.67 -0.12
N LEU A 78 -11.40 -12.59 -0.90
CA LEU A 78 -12.72 -12.35 -1.51
C LEU A 78 -13.84 -12.30 -0.44
N MET A 79 -13.77 -13.15 0.58
CA MET A 79 -14.70 -13.08 1.71
C MET A 79 -14.52 -11.77 2.50
N GLU A 80 -13.28 -11.35 2.76
CA GLU A 80 -13.00 -10.07 3.42
C GLU A 80 -13.56 -8.88 2.61
N LEU A 81 -13.51 -8.93 1.27
CA LEU A 81 -14.11 -7.90 0.41
C LEU A 81 -15.63 -7.80 0.62
N GLY A 82 -16.32 -8.90 0.83
CA GLY A 82 -17.76 -8.92 1.11
C GLY A 82 -18.16 -8.41 2.50
N HIS A 83 -17.20 -8.22 3.39
CA HIS A 83 -17.42 -7.79 4.78
C HIS A 83 -16.76 -6.45 5.12
N CYS A 84 -16.01 -5.83 4.21
CA CYS A 84 -15.39 -4.54 4.47
C CYS A 84 -16.37 -3.38 4.26
N GLU A 85 -16.16 -2.30 5.00
CA GLU A 85 -16.96 -1.07 4.92
C GLU A 85 -16.64 -0.25 3.64
N ALA A 86 -15.40 -0.34 3.15
CA ALA A 86 -14.98 0.27 1.90
C ALA A 86 -13.68 -0.36 1.38
N PHE A 87 -13.50 -0.31 0.07
CA PHE A 87 -12.27 -0.67 -0.61
C PHE A 87 -11.64 0.58 -1.25
N PHE A 88 -10.40 0.89 -0.86
CA PHE A 88 -9.61 1.96 -1.45
C PHE A 88 -8.68 1.38 -2.51
N LYS A 89 -8.84 1.78 -3.76
CA LYS A 89 -7.92 1.42 -4.86
C LYS A 89 -7.04 2.59 -5.24
N ILE A 90 -5.84 2.28 -5.74
CA ILE A 90 -4.93 3.30 -6.25
C ILE A 90 -5.35 3.82 -7.63
N GLY A 91 -5.93 2.94 -8.44
CA GLY A 91 -6.45 3.21 -9.77
C GLY A 91 -5.66 2.53 -10.89
N ASP A 92 -6.31 1.60 -11.58
CA ASP A 92 -5.86 0.93 -12.81
C ASP A 92 -4.62 0.01 -12.69
N LEU A 93 -4.28 -0.48 -11.49
CA LEU A 93 -3.37 -1.63 -11.35
C LEU A 93 -3.98 -2.87 -12.02
N GLY A 94 -3.15 -3.76 -12.53
CA GLY A 94 -3.61 -4.91 -13.31
C GLY A 94 -4.68 -5.75 -12.60
N PHE A 95 -4.50 -6.06 -11.29
CA PHE A 95 -5.51 -6.79 -10.54
C PHE A 95 -6.78 -5.95 -10.25
N GLU A 96 -6.68 -4.62 -10.15
CA GLU A 96 -7.83 -3.73 -9.94
C GLU A 96 -8.73 -3.69 -11.17
N THR A 97 -8.14 -3.67 -12.36
CA THR A 97 -8.87 -3.62 -13.64
C THR A 97 -9.46 -4.96 -14.05
N THR A 98 -8.96 -6.05 -13.48
CA THR A 98 -9.41 -7.42 -13.76
C THR A 98 -10.21 -7.98 -12.59
N TRP A 99 -9.55 -8.56 -11.58
CA TRP A 99 -10.18 -9.26 -10.48
C TRP A 99 -11.12 -8.36 -9.65
N LEU A 100 -10.68 -7.15 -9.28
CA LEU A 100 -11.51 -6.26 -8.44
C LEU A 100 -12.78 -5.84 -9.18
N LYS A 101 -12.68 -5.57 -10.49
CA LYS A 101 -13.84 -5.23 -11.32
C LYS A 101 -14.87 -6.36 -11.36
N ASP A 102 -14.40 -7.61 -11.51
CA ASP A 102 -15.28 -8.78 -11.52
C ASP A 102 -15.87 -9.02 -10.12
N ALA A 103 -15.06 -8.98 -9.07
CA ALA A 103 -15.50 -9.16 -7.69
C ALA A 103 -16.53 -8.10 -7.27
N ALA A 104 -16.30 -6.82 -7.61
CA ALA A 104 -17.20 -5.71 -7.32
C ALA A 104 -18.60 -5.90 -7.92
N SER A 105 -18.72 -6.59 -9.04
CA SER A 105 -20.03 -6.88 -9.66
C SER A 105 -20.94 -7.75 -8.77
N HIS A 106 -20.35 -8.48 -7.81
CA HIS A 106 -21.07 -9.32 -6.84
C HIS A 106 -21.41 -8.58 -5.53
N TYR A 107 -20.82 -7.38 -5.31
CA TYR A 107 -21.00 -6.57 -4.09
C TYR A 107 -21.43 -5.15 -4.48
N ALA A 108 -22.64 -5.00 -5.01
CA ALA A 108 -23.14 -3.74 -5.60
C ALA A 108 -23.17 -2.57 -4.61
N ASP A 109 -23.32 -2.83 -3.31
CA ASP A 109 -23.38 -1.81 -2.26
C ASP A 109 -22.00 -1.47 -1.66
N LEU A 110 -20.93 -2.17 -2.06
CA LEU A 110 -19.60 -1.92 -1.53
C LEU A 110 -19.00 -0.62 -2.10
N PRO A 111 -18.68 0.36 -1.26
CA PRO A 111 -18.00 1.57 -1.73
C PRO A 111 -16.58 1.23 -2.21
N ILE A 112 -16.34 1.36 -3.51
CA ILE A 112 -15.00 1.27 -4.12
C ILE A 112 -14.53 2.67 -4.45
N VAL A 113 -13.48 3.11 -3.77
CA VAL A 113 -12.94 4.46 -3.81
C VAL A 113 -11.68 4.49 -4.66
N ASP A 114 -11.76 5.10 -5.83
CA ASP A 114 -10.57 5.39 -6.64
C ASP A 114 -9.87 6.63 -6.07
N THR A 115 -8.76 6.43 -5.37
CA THR A 115 -8.05 7.50 -4.69
C THR A 115 -7.27 8.41 -5.65
N SER A 116 -7.04 7.96 -6.88
CA SER A 116 -6.34 8.71 -7.93
C SER A 116 -7.28 9.34 -8.97
N ASP A 117 -8.60 9.21 -8.82
CA ASP A 117 -9.57 9.74 -9.81
C ASP A 117 -9.35 11.23 -10.09
N SER A 118 -9.17 12.06 -9.06
CA SER A 118 -8.91 13.49 -9.23
C SER A 118 -7.59 13.81 -9.97
N LEU A 119 -6.66 12.88 -10.06
CA LEU A 119 -5.39 13.04 -10.77
C LEU A 119 -5.57 12.92 -12.28
N ARG A 120 -6.51 12.10 -12.73
CA ARG A 120 -6.85 11.91 -14.17
C ARG A 120 -7.34 13.20 -14.79
N TYR A 121 -8.08 14.03 -14.05
CA TYR A 121 -8.60 15.32 -14.52
C TYR A 121 -7.56 16.45 -14.54
N ARG A 122 -6.42 16.29 -13.89
CA ARG A 122 -5.39 17.34 -13.79
C ARG A 122 -4.39 17.36 -14.96
N GLY A 123 -4.71 16.70 -16.06
CA GLY A 123 -3.99 16.87 -17.33
C GLY A 123 -2.75 15.99 -17.48
N MET A 124 -2.79 14.77 -17.02
CA MET A 124 -1.82 13.76 -17.41
C MET A 124 -1.91 13.54 -18.92
N LYS A 125 -0.83 13.89 -19.64
CA LYS A 125 -0.79 13.98 -21.10
C LYS A 125 -0.74 12.62 -21.84
N THR A 126 -0.90 11.49 -21.15
CA THR A 126 -0.80 10.16 -21.76
C THR A 126 -2.18 9.56 -21.97
N SER A 127 -2.37 8.92 -23.10
CA SER A 127 -3.59 8.16 -23.45
C SER A 127 -3.81 6.92 -22.55
N LEU A 128 -2.78 6.51 -21.84
CA LEU A 128 -2.80 5.45 -20.83
C LEU A 128 -2.40 6.07 -19.49
N PHE A 129 -3.24 5.88 -18.48
CA PHE A 129 -2.97 6.32 -17.13
C PHE A 129 -1.89 5.41 -16.52
N ASP A 130 -0.77 6.00 -16.08
CA ASP A 130 0.23 5.30 -15.29
C ASP A 130 -0.29 5.19 -13.84
N PRO A 131 -0.54 3.97 -13.31
CA PRO A 131 -1.13 3.81 -11.99
C PRO A 131 -0.19 4.12 -10.82
N HIS A 132 1.13 4.25 -11.05
CA HIS A 132 2.15 4.34 -10.00
C HIS A 132 2.20 5.71 -9.28
N THR A 133 1.04 6.32 -9.06
CA THR A 133 0.88 7.68 -8.49
C THR A 133 1.46 7.82 -7.08
N TRP A 134 1.47 6.75 -6.30
CA TRP A 134 1.99 6.75 -4.93
C TRP A 134 3.49 7.01 -4.82
N THR A 135 4.24 6.94 -5.92
CA THR A 135 5.68 7.19 -5.93
C THR A 135 6.04 8.67 -5.94
N SER A 136 5.06 9.58 -6.07
CA SER A 136 5.24 11.02 -5.97
C SER A 136 4.63 11.57 -4.68
N PRO A 137 5.39 12.30 -3.85
CA PRO A 137 4.85 12.98 -2.66
C PRO A 137 3.67 13.90 -2.98
N ARG A 138 3.76 14.65 -4.07
CA ARG A 138 2.69 15.55 -4.52
C ARG A 138 1.38 14.81 -4.79
N TYR A 139 1.44 13.64 -5.41
CA TYR A 139 0.23 12.86 -5.71
C TYR A 139 -0.26 12.12 -4.48
N MET A 140 0.64 11.68 -3.61
CA MET A 140 0.26 11.07 -2.34
C MET A 140 -0.51 12.04 -1.44
N GLU A 141 -0.18 13.33 -1.42
CA GLU A 141 -0.97 14.34 -0.70
C GLU A 141 -2.43 14.40 -1.21
N ILE A 142 -2.64 14.32 -2.53
CA ILE A 142 -3.97 14.32 -3.15
C ILE A 142 -4.72 13.01 -2.82
N ILE A 143 -4.04 11.88 -2.85
CA ILE A 143 -4.56 10.58 -2.44
C ILE A 143 -5.02 10.62 -0.98
N CYS A 144 -4.21 11.17 -0.07
CA CYS A 144 -4.56 11.35 1.34
C CYS A 144 -5.80 12.24 1.54
N GLN A 145 -5.96 13.30 0.74
CA GLN A 145 -7.16 14.15 0.76
C GLN A 145 -8.41 13.36 0.35
N SER A 146 -8.32 12.51 -0.68
CA SER A 146 -9.40 11.63 -1.13
C SER A 146 -9.81 10.62 -0.05
N ILE A 147 -8.81 9.99 0.60
CA ILE A 147 -9.03 9.07 1.73
C ILE A 147 -9.76 9.78 2.87
N CYS A 148 -9.26 10.93 3.33
CA CYS A 148 -9.87 11.69 4.43
C CYS A 148 -11.29 12.14 4.10
N ALA A 149 -11.53 12.65 2.90
CA ALA A 149 -12.86 13.05 2.45
C ALA A 149 -13.85 11.89 2.48
N THR A 150 -13.41 10.68 2.11
CA THR A 150 -14.24 9.48 2.15
C THR A 150 -14.53 9.05 3.58
N LEU A 151 -13.52 8.94 4.44
CA LEU A 151 -13.70 8.59 5.85
C LEU A 151 -14.63 9.57 6.57
N CYS A 152 -14.49 10.89 6.32
CA CYS A 152 -15.38 11.90 6.89
C CYS A 152 -16.84 11.75 6.43
N ARG A 153 -17.12 11.21 5.24
CA ARG A 153 -18.48 10.93 4.77
C ARG A 153 -19.04 9.66 5.37
N MET A 154 -18.21 8.62 5.55
CA MET A 154 -18.62 7.33 6.11
C MET A 154 -18.87 7.43 7.61
N ASP A 155 -18.04 8.18 8.33
CA ASP A 155 -18.10 8.35 9.77
C ASP A 155 -17.94 9.83 10.14
N THR A 156 -19.07 10.49 10.28
CA THR A 156 -19.12 11.92 10.65
C THR A 156 -18.71 12.17 12.09
N THR A 157 -18.81 11.16 12.97
CA THR A 157 -18.49 11.26 14.40
C THR A 157 -17.00 11.52 14.62
N HIS A 158 -16.12 10.89 13.81
CA HIS A 158 -14.69 11.02 13.92
C HIS A 158 -14.06 11.97 12.86
N ALA A 159 -14.90 12.74 12.12
CA ALA A 159 -14.45 13.58 11.03
C ALA A 159 -13.32 14.55 11.40
N ASP A 160 -13.37 15.15 12.59
CA ASP A 160 -12.31 16.08 13.04
C ASP A 160 -10.99 15.34 13.35
N THR A 161 -11.06 14.11 13.84
CA THR A 161 -9.89 13.24 14.02
C THR A 161 -9.23 12.93 12.68
N TYR A 162 -10.03 12.56 11.66
CA TYR A 162 -9.50 12.26 10.32
C TYR A 162 -8.85 13.49 9.68
N ARG A 163 -9.42 14.69 9.84
CA ARG A 163 -8.80 15.93 9.34
C ARG A 163 -7.49 16.24 10.05
N ALA A 164 -7.42 16.07 11.38
CA ALA A 164 -6.18 16.25 12.14
C ALA A 164 -5.11 15.23 11.74
N ASN A 165 -5.52 13.97 11.48
CA ASN A 165 -4.62 12.92 10.99
C ASN A 165 -4.12 13.22 9.58
N LEU A 166 -4.98 13.71 8.67
CA LEU A 166 -4.58 14.16 7.34
C LEU A 166 -3.51 15.23 7.42
N GLN A 167 -3.66 16.22 8.27
CA GLN A 167 -2.64 17.26 8.45
C GLN A 167 -1.28 16.67 8.85
N ARG A 168 -1.27 15.71 9.80
CA ARG A 168 -0.04 15.02 10.21
C ARG A 168 0.59 14.21 9.04
N CYS A 169 -0.23 13.56 8.22
CA CYS A 169 0.24 12.87 7.02
C CYS A 169 0.89 13.85 6.03
N GLN A 170 0.24 14.98 5.74
CA GLN A 170 0.77 16.01 4.84
C GLN A 170 2.10 16.58 5.33
N GLU A 171 2.23 16.84 6.64
CA GLU A 171 3.49 17.29 7.25
C GLU A 171 4.59 16.23 7.10
N SER A 172 4.26 14.94 7.26
CA SER A 172 5.22 13.86 7.14
C SER A 172 5.64 13.65 5.67
N ILE A 173 4.71 13.73 4.72
CA ILE A 173 4.99 13.67 3.28
C ILE A 173 5.92 14.84 2.89
N SER A 174 5.62 16.05 3.34
CA SER A 174 6.44 17.23 3.07
C SER A 174 7.86 17.12 3.65
N ARG A 175 8.03 16.50 4.83
CA ARG A 175 9.37 16.21 5.38
C ARG A 175 10.13 15.24 4.49
N THR A 176 9.48 14.17 4.04
CA THR A 176 10.06 13.17 3.15
C THR A 176 10.47 13.78 1.80
N ASP A 177 9.63 14.64 1.21
CA ASP A 177 9.95 15.34 -0.04
C ASP A 177 11.21 16.20 0.11
N ARG A 178 11.34 16.97 1.20
CA ARG A 178 12.54 17.79 1.47
C ARG A 178 13.79 16.93 1.64
N GLU A 179 13.69 15.80 2.37
CA GLU A 179 14.82 14.87 2.55
C GLU A 179 15.26 14.27 1.22
N ILE A 180 14.31 13.82 0.39
CA ILE A 180 14.60 13.26 -0.94
C ILE A 180 15.29 14.32 -1.81
N ARG A 181 14.80 15.57 -1.87
CA ARG A 181 15.44 16.65 -2.63
C ARG A 181 16.88 16.86 -2.20
N SER A 182 17.14 16.94 -0.90
CA SER A 182 18.51 17.11 -0.38
C SER A 182 19.44 15.95 -0.74
N ILE A 183 18.93 14.70 -0.72
CA ILE A 183 19.70 13.54 -1.13
C ILE A 183 20.03 13.60 -2.63
N LEU A 184 19.03 13.96 -3.46
CA LEU A 184 19.14 13.96 -4.91
C LEU A 184 19.93 15.14 -5.49
N GLU A 185 20.24 16.18 -4.69
CA GLU A 185 21.21 17.22 -5.07
C GLU A 185 22.62 16.64 -5.37
N LYS A 186 22.95 15.51 -4.77
CA LYS A 186 24.25 14.86 -4.83
C LYS A 186 24.28 13.60 -5.69
N VAL A 187 23.27 13.37 -6.53
CA VAL A 187 23.26 12.18 -7.39
C VAL A 187 24.33 12.27 -8.49
N PRO A 188 25.05 11.19 -8.79
CA PRO A 188 26.09 11.15 -9.81
C PRO A 188 25.52 11.17 -11.24
N SER A 189 24.27 10.82 -11.43
CA SER A 189 23.57 10.82 -12.70
C SER A 189 22.10 11.14 -12.51
N ARG A 190 21.51 11.90 -13.42
CA ARG A 190 20.06 12.17 -13.43
C ARG A 190 19.28 11.08 -14.13
N SER A 191 19.95 10.15 -14.80
CA SER A 191 19.34 9.03 -15.52
C SER A 191 19.56 7.73 -14.75
N PHE A 192 18.55 6.89 -14.67
CA PHE A 192 18.61 5.57 -14.04
C PHE A 192 17.75 4.56 -14.80
N ILE A 193 17.97 3.28 -14.54
CA ILE A 193 17.20 2.18 -15.12
C ILE A 193 16.36 1.52 -14.01
N THR A 194 15.14 1.09 -14.33
CA THR A 194 14.31 0.18 -13.54
C THR A 194 14.00 -1.10 -14.33
N VAL A 195 13.62 -2.18 -13.67
CA VAL A 195 13.07 -3.34 -14.40
C VAL A 195 11.70 -2.97 -14.93
N HIS A 196 10.76 -2.67 -14.06
CA HIS A 196 9.40 -2.22 -14.38
C HIS A 196 9.29 -0.69 -14.27
N PRO A 197 8.56 0.03 -15.16
CA PRO A 197 8.52 1.49 -15.20
C PRO A 197 7.64 2.12 -14.10
N SER A 198 7.82 1.73 -12.83
CA SER A 198 6.98 2.16 -11.72
C SER A 198 7.40 3.48 -11.05
N LEU A 199 8.49 4.12 -11.48
CA LEU A 199 9.01 5.33 -10.85
C LEU A 199 8.90 6.59 -11.72
N THR A 200 7.99 6.60 -12.69
CA THR A 200 7.79 7.73 -13.60
C THR A 200 7.48 9.02 -12.84
N TYR A 201 6.53 8.96 -11.90
CA TYR A 201 6.14 10.15 -11.12
C TYR A 201 7.20 10.59 -10.11
N PHE A 202 7.98 9.64 -9.57
CA PHE A 202 9.17 9.97 -8.79
C PHE A 202 10.19 10.71 -9.65
N ALA A 203 10.50 10.18 -10.82
CA ALA A 203 11.45 10.79 -11.76
C ALA A 203 11.00 12.20 -12.17
N ASP A 204 9.75 12.38 -12.58
CA ASP A 204 9.18 13.67 -12.96
C ASP A 204 9.24 14.70 -11.80
N THR A 205 8.92 14.25 -10.58
CA THR A 205 8.91 15.13 -9.39
C THR A 205 10.28 15.71 -9.09
N TYR A 206 11.34 14.95 -9.37
CA TYR A 206 12.71 15.30 -9.01
C TYR A 206 13.62 15.64 -10.20
N GLY A 207 13.07 15.75 -11.41
CA GLY A 207 13.84 16.08 -12.61
C GLY A 207 14.85 14.99 -12.99
N LEU A 208 14.45 13.73 -12.81
CA LEU A 208 15.22 12.54 -13.20
C LEU A 208 14.65 11.94 -14.49
N VAL A 209 15.42 11.06 -15.11
CA VAL A 209 15.01 10.31 -16.31
C VAL A 209 15.04 8.82 -16.00
N GLN A 210 13.86 8.19 -16.03
CA GLN A 210 13.71 6.75 -15.89
C GLN A 210 13.76 6.07 -17.26
N TYR A 211 14.59 5.05 -17.37
CA TYR A 211 14.54 4.05 -18.42
C TYR A 211 14.05 2.73 -17.83
N ALA A 212 13.27 1.96 -18.58
CA ALA A 212 12.76 0.68 -18.13
C ALA A 212 13.30 -0.47 -18.99
N ILE A 213 13.55 -1.62 -18.37
CA ILE A 213 13.93 -2.86 -19.06
C ILE A 213 12.68 -3.44 -19.74
N GLU A 214 11.55 -3.53 -19.00
CA GLU A 214 10.28 -3.94 -19.55
C GLU A 214 9.68 -2.84 -20.43
N LYS A 215 8.98 -3.27 -21.47
CA LYS A 215 8.23 -2.40 -22.36
C LYS A 215 6.78 -2.87 -22.43
N GLU A 216 5.86 -2.02 -21.98
CA GLU A 216 4.41 -2.34 -21.97
C GLU A 216 4.08 -3.67 -21.24
N GLY A 217 4.77 -3.95 -20.12
CA GLY A 217 4.58 -5.21 -19.37
C GLY A 217 5.13 -6.47 -20.05
N LYS A 218 5.95 -6.32 -21.11
CA LYS A 218 6.55 -7.42 -21.86
C LYS A 218 8.05 -7.52 -21.62
N GLU A 219 8.57 -8.74 -21.70
CA GLU A 219 10.01 -8.96 -21.72
C GLU A 219 10.67 -8.27 -22.93
N PRO A 220 11.84 -7.63 -22.74
CA PRO A 220 12.54 -6.94 -23.81
C PRO A 220 13.09 -7.92 -24.85
N THR A 221 13.09 -7.51 -26.10
CA THR A 221 13.82 -8.23 -27.16
C THR A 221 15.33 -8.00 -27.02
N PRO A 222 16.19 -8.83 -27.65
CA PRO A 222 17.64 -8.57 -27.71
C PRO A 222 17.99 -7.21 -28.32
N ALA A 223 17.19 -6.71 -29.25
CA ALA A 223 17.35 -5.39 -29.85
C ALA A 223 17.05 -4.28 -28.85
N ASP A 224 15.98 -4.41 -28.05
CA ASP A 224 15.63 -3.45 -26.99
C ASP A 224 16.75 -3.37 -25.93
N LEU A 225 17.26 -4.52 -25.47
CA LEU A 225 18.40 -4.57 -24.54
C LEU A 225 19.64 -3.89 -25.11
N SER A 226 19.99 -4.16 -26.37
CA SER A 226 21.13 -3.53 -27.04
C SER A 226 20.95 -2.01 -27.17
N HIS A 227 19.73 -1.55 -27.44
CA HIS A 227 19.41 -0.13 -27.49
C HIS A 227 19.56 0.51 -26.09
N LEU A 228 18.99 -0.10 -25.06
CA LEU A 228 19.04 0.38 -23.68
C LEU A 228 20.49 0.46 -23.16
N ILE A 229 21.36 -0.52 -23.49
CA ILE A 229 22.78 -0.51 -23.14
C ILE A 229 23.50 0.69 -23.79
N ARG A 230 23.30 0.93 -25.09
CA ARG A 230 23.90 2.09 -25.78
C ARG A 230 23.44 3.41 -25.17
N GLN A 231 22.14 3.55 -24.95
CA GLN A 231 21.54 4.74 -24.34
C GLN A 231 22.06 4.96 -22.92
N SER A 232 22.16 3.92 -22.11
CA SER A 232 22.70 3.99 -20.74
C SER A 232 24.14 4.48 -20.69
N ARG A 233 24.95 4.07 -21.65
CA ARG A 233 26.36 4.55 -21.79
C ARG A 233 26.39 6.04 -22.17
N GLN A 234 25.54 6.47 -23.10
CA GLN A 234 25.47 7.88 -23.54
C GLN A 234 25.00 8.82 -22.44
N GLU A 235 23.99 8.39 -21.68
CA GLU A 235 23.39 9.14 -20.57
C GLU A 235 24.18 9.02 -19.24
N GLY A 236 25.21 8.20 -19.22
CA GLY A 236 26.04 8.00 -18.04
C GLY A 236 25.28 7.39 -16.86
N VAL A 237 24.36 6.47 -17.14
CA VAL A 237 23.59 5.76 -16.08
C VAL A 237 24.53 5.04 -15.13
N LYS A 238 24.35 5.25 -13.83
CA LYS A 238 25.17 4.65 -12.76
C LYS A 238 24.43 3.60 -11.95
N VAL A 239 23.09 3.62 -11.95
CA VAL A 239 22.27 2.78 -11.08
C VAL A 239 21.16 2.12 -11.87
N ILE A 240 20.97 0.83 -11.61
CA ILE A 240 19.82 0.02 -12.04
C ILE A 240 19.06 -0.36 -10.79
N LEU A 241 17.84 0.14 -10.66
CA LEU A 241 16.93 -0.20 -9.57
C LEU A 241 16.13 -1.45 -9.96
N VAL A 242 16.20 -2.48 -9.14
CA VAL A 242 15.39 -3.70 -9.31
C VAL A 242 14.36 -3.75 -8.20
N GLN A 243 13.09 -3.65 -8.55
CA GLN A 243 12.02 -3.78 -7.58
C GLN A 243 11.98 -5.21 -7.03
N LYS A 244 11.67 -5.35 -5.73
CA LYS A 244 11.71 -6.61 -4.96
C LYS A 244 10.99 -7.79 -5.65
N GLN A 245 9.92 -7.50 -6.40
CA GLN A 245 9.07 -8.48 -7.09
C GLN A 245 9.68 -9.02 -8.38
N PHE A 246 10.71 -8.39 -8.93
CA PHE A 246 11.23 -8.68 -10.25
C PHE A 246 12.57 -9.40 -10.25
N SER A 247 12.84 -10.16 -11.30
CA SER A 247 14.10 -10.86 -11.50
C SER A 247 15.25 -9.90 -11.78
N LYS A 248 16.45 -10.22 -11.27
CA LYS A 248 17.68 -9.46 -11.50
C LYS A 248 18.42 -9.85 -12.78
N VAL A 249 18.00 -10.90 -13.49
CA VAL A 249 18.78 -11.49 -14.60
C VAL A 249 19.07 -10.47 -15.69
N GLN A 250 18.06 -9.77 -16.19
CA GLN A 250 18.22 -8.78 -17.25
C GLN A 250 19.03 -7.55 -16.78
N ALA A 251 18.79 -7.12 -15.53
CA ALA A 251 19.56 -6.04 -14.90
C ALA A 251 21.05 -6.40 -14.81
N GLN A 252 21.39 -7.66 -14.47
CA GLN A 252 22.77 -8.13 -14.41
C GLN A 252 23.45 -8.10 -15.77
N MET A 253 22.74 -8.42 -16.85
CA MET A 253 23.29 -8.32 -18.22
C MET A 253 23.64 -6.87 -18.56
N ILE A 254 22.74 -5.94 -18.30
CA ILE A 254 22.95 -4.50 -18.56
C ILE A 254 24.09 -3.96 -17.68
N ALA A 255 24.13 -4.33 -16.41
CA ALA A 255 25.16 -3.89 -15.47
C ALA A 255 26.57 -4.31 -15.90
N ARG A 256 26.75 -5.54 -16.41
CA ARG A 256 28.04 -6.02 -16.95
C ARG A 256 28.52 -5.17 -18.11
N GLU A 257 27.61 -4.73 -18.97
CA GLU A 257 27.91 -3.96 -20.17
C GLU A 257 28.13 -2.45 -19.92
N THR A 258 27.49 -1.92 -18.85
CA THR A 258 27.48 -0.47 -18.56
C THR A 258 28.35 -0.07 -17.38
N GLY A 259 28.68 -1.03 -16.49
CA GLY A 259 29.32 -0.75 -15.21
C GLY A 259 28.39 -0.14 -14.16
N ALA A 260 27.08 -0.11 -14.41
CA ALA A 260 26.09 0.39 -13.44
C ALA A 260 25.92 -0.56 -12.25
N CYS A 261 25.70 0.01 -11.07
CA CYS A 261 25.40 -0.77 -9.85
C CYS A 261 23.94 -1.21 -9.83
N ILE A 262 23.66 -2.40 -9.32
CA ILE A 262 22.29 -2.93 -9.12
C ILE A 262 21.89 -2.74 -7.68
N VAL A 263 20.79 -2.05 -7.44
CA VAL A 263 20.21 -1.89 -6.10
C VAL A 263 18.78 -2.39 -6.09
N THR A 264 18.45 -3.22 -5.08
CA THR A 264 17.06 -3.66 -4.87
C THR A 264 16.32 -2.60 -4.08
N VAL A 265 15.13 -2.21 -4.57
CA VAL A 265 14.21 -1.26 -3.94
C VAL A 265 12.84 -1.88 -3.78
N ASN A 266 12.03 -1.34 -2.88
CA ASN A 266 10.67 -1.81 -2.67
C ASN A 266 9.64 -0.65 -2.66
N PRO A 267 9.26 -0.10 -3.83
CA PRO A 267 8.28 0.98 -3.89
C PRO A 267 6.88 0.58 -3.38
N LEU A 268 6.65 -0.73 -3.16
CA LEU A 268 5.42 -1.30 -2.61
C LEU A 268 5.53 -1.66 -1.11
N GLY A 269 6.59 -1.25 -0.43
CA GLY A 269 6.77 -1.56 0.99
C GLY A 269 5.79 -0.84 1.91
N ALA A 270 5.57 -1.43 3.08
CA ALA A 270 4.59 -0.97 4.06
C ALA A 270 4.94 0.39 4.71
N ASP A 271 6.20 0.78 4.75
CA ASP A 271 6.64 2.10 5.23
C ASP A 271 7.00 2.99 4.03
N TRP A 272 6.01 3.73 3.55
CA TRP A 272 6.15 4.57 2.37
C TRP A 272 7.31 5.58 2.48
N HIS A 273 7.49 6.22 3.65
CA HIS A 273 8.54 7.22 3.85
C HIS A 273 9.93 6.61 3.69
N ARG A 274 10.15 5.47 4.34
CA ARG A 274 11.41 4.73 4.28
C ARG A 274 11.73 4.28 2.86
N GLU A 275 10.75 3.77 2.13
CA GLU A 275 10.95 3.26 0.77
C GLU A 275 11.27 4.40 -0.22
N MET A 276 10.57 5.53 -0.16
CA MET A 276 10.85 6.67 -1.04
C MET A 276 12.24 7.30 -0.76
N ILE A 277 12.62 7.44 0.50
CA ILE A 277 13.97 7.88 0.89
C ILE A 277 15.01 6.83 0.47
N GLY A 278 14.70 5.54 0.60
CA GLY A 278 15.55 4.44 0.16
C GLY A 278 15.89 4.49 -1.33
N ILE A 279 14.90 4.78 -2.18
CA ILE A 279 15.09 4.98 -3.62
C ILE A 279 16.07 6.14 -3.88
N ALA A 280 15.88 7.27 -3.22
CA ALA A 280 16.77 8.42 -3.38
C ALA A 280 18.23 8.10 -2.96
N LYS A 281 18.40 7.40 -1.83
CA LYS A 281 19.72 6.95 -1.35
C LYS A 281 20.35 5.95 -2.32
N ALA A 282 19.59 5.02 -2.87
CA ALA A 282 20.05 4.07 -3.87
C ALA A 282 20.59 4.77 -5.12
N LEU A 283 19.88 5.81 -5.59
CA LEU A 283 20.31 6.60 -6.76
C LEU A 283 21.58 7.41 -6.47
N ARG A 284 21.78 7.89 -5.24
CA ARG A 284 22.96 8.65 -4.84
C ARG A 284 24.19 7.75 -4.66
N ASP A 285 24.03 6.63 -3.96
CA ASP A 285 25.14 5.84 -3.43
C ASP A 285 25.47 4.61 -4.30
N GLY A 286 24.52 4.17 -5.12
CA GLY A 286 24.65 2.91 -5.85
C GLY A 286 24.62 1.66 -4.95
N LYS A 287 24.01 1.79 -3.76
CA LYS A 287 24.01 0.75 -2.71
C LYS A 287 22.62 0.52 -2.14
#